data_74473924196b413b4eadd1e8c6e3a5b0
#
_entry.id   74473924196b413b4eadd1e8c6e3a5b0
#
_cell.length_a   1.000
_cell.length_b   1.000
_cell.length_c   1.000
_cell.angle_alpha   90.00
_cell.angle_beta   90.00
_cell.angle_gamma   90.00
#
_symmetry.space_group_name_H-M   'P 1'
#
loop_
_entity.id
_entity.type
_entity.pdbx_description
1 polymer ?
#
loop_
_entity_poly.entity_id
_entity_poly.type
_entity_poly.pdbx_seq_one_letter_code
_entity_poly.pdbx_strand_id
1 'polypeptide(L)'
;MNTRSFRLLAAPVLAVALAATLTGCGSLFGGDAEPAQRDEPGGEITASADADVFSLQVGDCLDYLALSEDTTEFSSLPTIPCADPHDSEIYAETTLTEEQFQADLALTEAGDTETPTTADQFCYDAFAPFVGATYEDSVLDYTYLSPTEESWAQGDDVVQCLVVHPDGGVTGTLKDAAI
;
A
#
# COMPACT_ATOMS: atom_id res chain seq x y z
N MET A 1 29.68 64.57 52.73
CA MET A 1 29.85 63.14 52.62
C MET A 1 28.70 62.62 51.75
N ASN A 2 28.98 62.36 50.46
CA ASN A 2 27.95 62.03 49.45
C ASN A 2 28.05 60.53 49.15
N THR A 3 27.07 59.80 49.58
CA THR A 3 26.89 58.37 49.20
C THR A 3 26.06 58.30 47.92
N ARG A 4 26.67 57.93 46.82
CA ARG A 4 26.01 57.67 45.54
C ARG A 4 25.51 56.21 45.51
N SER A 5 24.20 56.04 45.51
CA SER A 5 23.53 54.75 45.31
C SER A 5 23.60 54.35 43.83
N PHE A 6 24.29 53.27 43.52
CA PHE A 6 24.27 52.59 42.20
C PHE A 6 22.99 51.76 42.11
N ARG A 7 22.11 52.07 41.14
CA ARG A 7 20.96 51.25 40.77
C ARG A 7 21.41 50.29 39.69
N LEU A 8 21.47 48.97 40.04
CA LEU A 8 21.61 47.89 39.07
C LEU A 8 20.30 47.70 38.30
N LEU A 9 20.37 47.95 37.00
CA LEU A 9 19.32 47.61 36.05
C LEU A 9 19.48 46.14 35.66
N ALA A 10 18.53 45.28 36.10
CA ALA A 10 18.43 43.89 35.64
C ALA A 10 17.75 43.89 34.29
N ALA A 11 18.43 43.41 33.25
CA ALA A 11 17.85 43.13 31.95
C ALA A 11 17.27 41.72 31.94
N PRO A 12 16.04 41.52 31.41
CA PRO A 12 15.50 40.16 31.24
C PRO A 12 16.16 39.51 30.00
N VAL A 13 16.75 38.35 30.21
CA VAL A 13 17.20 37.47 29.13
C VAL A 13 15.98 36.78 28.56
N LEU A 14 15.61 37.11 27.32
CA LEU A 14 14.62 36.39 26.56
C LEU A 14 15.24 35.06 26.05
N ALA A 15 14.87 33.96 26.64
CA ALA A 15 15.20 32.62 26.12
C ALA A 15 14.29 32.31 24.91
N VAL A 16 14.84 32.39 23.71
CA VAL A 16 14.19 31.92 22.49
C VAL A 16 14.35 30.41 22.44
N ALA A 17 13.27 29.66 22.72
CA ALA A 17 13.22 28.23 22.50
C ALA A 17 13.12 27.97 20.98
N LEU A 18 14.20 27.50 20.34
CA LEU A 18 14.16 26.92 19.00
C LEU A 18 13.45 25.56 19.09
N ALA A 19 12.18 25.53 18.68
CA ALA A 19 11.52 24.28 18.36
C ALA A 19 12.11 23.75 17.06
N ALA A 20 13.01 22.75 17.17
CA ALA A 20 13.47 21.98 16.01
C ALA A 20 12.31 21.09 15.56
N THR A 21 11.60 21.51 14.50
CA THR A 21 10.71 20.63 13.75
C THR A 21 11.59 19.62 13.01
N LEU A 22 11.64 18.37 13.49
CA LEU A 22 12.13 17.26 12.70
C LEU A 22 11.09 17.03 11.59
N THR A 23 11.29 17.68 10.45
CA THR A 23 10.69 17.21 9.21
C THR A 23 11.40 15.92 8.84
N GLY A 24 10.71 14.80 9.04
CA GLY A 24 11.19 13.49 8.63
C GLY A 24 11.40 13.48 7.12
N CYS A 25 12.62 13.27 6.67
CA CYS A 25 12.92 12.85 5.31
C CYS A 25 12.48 11.39 5.18
N GLY A 26 11.23 11.21 4.76
CA GLY A 26 10.74 9.93 4.33
C GLY A 26 10.32 10.03 2.88
N SER A 27 11.25 9.91 1.95
CA SER A 27 10.94 9.63 0.53
C SER A 27 12.27 9.38 -0.18
N LEU A 28 12.80 8.18 0.01
CA LEU A 28 13.93 7.69 -0.80
C LEU A 28 13.48 6.70 -1.88
N PHE A 29 12.19 6.32 -1.89
CA PHE A 29 11.64 5.35 -2.81
C PHE A 29 10.21 5.80 -3.17
N GLY A 30 9.92 5.89 -4.46
CA GLY A 30 8.58 6.10 -4.94
C GLY A 30 8.32 7.48 -5.53
N GLY A 31 7.37 7.52 -6.45
CA GLY A 31 6.87 8.71 -7.10
C GLY A 31 6.24 9.71 -6.12
N ASP A 32 5.67 10.79 -6.68
CA ASP A 32 5.02 11.86 -5.92
C ASP A 32 3.71 11.44 -5.20
N ALA A 33 3.40 10.13 -5.13
CA ALA A 33 2.21 9.61 -4.45
C ALA A 33 2.39 9.65 -2.92
N GLU A 34 1.31 10.01 -2.21
CA GLU A 34 1.31 10.05 -0.75
C GLU A 34 0.99 8.67 -0.16
N PRO A 35 1.48 8.34 1.05
CA PRO A 35 1.09 7.11 1.72
C PRO A 35 -0.42 7.05 1.98
N ALA A 36 -0.97 5.82 2.03
CA ALA A 36 -2.36 5.58 2.38
C ALA A 36 -2.73 6.23 3.73
N GLN A 37 -3.87 6.93 3.76
CA GLN A 37 -4.29 7.69 4.94
C GLN A 37 -4.90 6.78 6.01
N ARG A 38 -4.29 6.74 7.20
CA ARG A 38 -4.67 5.92 8.34
C ARG A 38 -4.54 6.72 9.64
N ASP A 39 -5.36 6.43 10.64
CA ASP A 39 -5.27 7.07 11.96
C ASP A 39 -4.06 6.56 12.76
N GLU A 40 -3.65 5.31 12.53
CA GLU A 40 -2.50 4.67 13.16
C GLU A 40 -1.80 3.71 12.19
N PRO A 41 -0.50 3.43 12.37
CA PRO A 41 0.21 2.48 11.53
C PRO A 41 -0.45 1.10 11.55
N GLY A 42 -0.74 0.52 10.37
CA GLY A 42 -1.45 -0.75 10.23
C GLY A 42 -2.96 -0.68 10.48
N GLY A 43 -3.51 0.52 10.70
CA GLY A 43 -4.95 0.75 10.79
C GLY A 43 -5.64 0.76 9.43
N GLU A 44 -6.97 0.77 9.44
CA GLU A 44 -7.79 0.84 8.23
C GLU A 44 -7.61 2.18 7.49
N ILE A 45 -7.89 2.17 6.18
CA ILE A 45 -7.96 3.39 5.38
C ILE A 45 -9.09 4.29 5.91
N THR A 46 -8.77 5.56 6.18
CA THR A 46 -9.70 6.54 6.77
C THR A 46 -10.23 7.57 5.78
N ALA A 47 -9.58 7.71 4.62
CA ALA A 47 -10.02 8.60 3.55
C ALA A 47 -9.59 8.08 2.19
N SER A 48 -10.46 8.30 1.18
CA SER A 48 -10.14 7.95 -0.20
C SER A 48 -9.02 8.83 -0.74
N ALA A 49 -8.02 8.22 -1.37
CA ALA A 49 -6.87 8.90 -1.98
C ALA A 49 -6.18 7.98 -3.01
N ASP A 50 -5.39 8.58 -3.89
CA ASP A 50 -4.41 7.83 -4.67
C ASP A 50 -3.18 7.60 -3.78
N ALA A 51 -3.07 6.41 -3.23
CA ALA A 51 -2.01 6.05 -2.29
C ALA A 51 -0.83 5.37 -2.98
N ASP A 52 0.38 5.69 -2.52
CA ASP A 52 1.61 5.02 -2.92
C ASP A 52 1.48 3.50 -2.74
N VAL A 53 1.76 2.73 -3.80
CA VAL A 53 1.63 1.26 -3.80
C VAL A 53 2.46 0.61 -2.70
N PHE A 54 3.62 1.17 -2.35
CA PHE A 54 4.47 0.66 -1.27
C PHE A 54 3.93 0.93 0.14
N SER A 55 2.86 1.74 0.27
CA SER A 55 2.18 2.00 1.53
C SER A 55 0.97 1.09 1.79
N LEU A 56 0.58 0.29 0.79
CA LEU A 56 -0.59 -0.58 0.85
C LEU A 56 -0.32 -1.79 1.76
N GLN A 57 -1.39 -2.35 2.33
CA GLN A 57 -1.34 -3.44 3.28
C GLN A 57 -2.52 -4.39 3.10
N VAL A 58 -2.39 -5.61 3.60
CA VAL A 58 -3.50 -6.55 3.68
C VAL A 58 -4.66 -5.94 4.46
N GLY A 59 -5.86 -5.98 3.89
CA GLY A 59 -7.08 -5.39 4.41
C GLY A 59 -7.42 -4.02 3.84
N ASP A 60 -6.58 -3.45 2.95
CA ASP A 60 -6.91 -2.21 2.24
C ASP A 60 -7.91 -2.46 1.13
N CYS A 61 -8.93 -1.61 1.07
CA CYS A 61 -9.93 -1.62 0.01
C CYS A 61 -9.61 -0.56 -1.06
N LEU A 62 -9.88 -0.91 -2.32
CA LEU A 62 -9.47 -0.15 -3.49
C LEU A 62 -10.60 -0.05 -4.52
N ASP A 63 -10.49 0.91 -5.42
CA ASP A 63 -11.28 1.04 -6.64
C ASP A 63 -10.39 0.64 -7.84
N TYR A 64 -10.07 -0.66 -7.91
CA TYR A 64 -9.14 -1.22 -8.89
C TYR A 64 -9.70 -1.18 -10.31
N LEU A 65 -11.02 -1.40 -10.48
CA LEU A 65 -11.69 -1.38 -11.79
C LEU A 65 -11.76 0.03 -12.40
N ALA A 66 -11.51 1.09 -11.61
CA ALA A 66 -11.39 2.45 -12.13
C ALA A 66 -10.08 2.69 -12.88
N LEU A 67 -9.11 1.79 -12.78
CA LEU A 67 -7.82 1.91 -13.47
C LEU A 67 -7.95 1.62 -14.97
N SER A 68 -7.07 2.22 -15.76
CA SER A 68 -7.00 1.94 -17.19
C SER A 68 -6.45 0.55 -17.46
N GLU A 69 -7.14 -0.24 -18.28
CA GLU A 69 -6.69 -1.58 -18.71
C GLU A 69 -5.32 -1.57 -19.44
N ASP A 70 -4.90 -0.41 -19.94
CA ASP A 70 -3.62 -0.25 -20.63
C ASP A 70 -2.45 -0.02 -19.65
N THR A 71 -2.71 0.13 -18.35
CA THR A 71 -1.68 0.42 -17.34
C THR A 71 -1.19 -0.89 -16.74
N THR A 72 0.09 -1.18 -16.90
CA THR A 72 0.75 -2.39 -16.38
C THR A 72 1.68 -2.11 -15.20
N GLU A 73 1.96 -0.84 -14.92
CA GLU A 73 2.83 -0.40 -13.82
C GLU A 73 2.13 0.72 -13.06
N PHE A 74 2.07 0.59 -11.74
CA PHE A 74 1.40 1.54 -10.87
C PHE A 74 2.38 2.11 -9.85
N SER A 75 2.42 3.44 -9.71
CA SER A 75 3.07 4.12 -8.59
C SER A 75 2.10 4.44 -7.47
N SER A 76 0.79 4.53 -7.80
CA SER A 76 -0.28 4.73 -6.84
C SER A 76 -1.54 3.98 -7.25
N LEU A 77 -2.37 3.64 -6.25
CA LEU A 77 -3.68 3.04 -6.44
C LEU A 77 -4.75 3.80 -5.66
N PRO A 78 -6.00 3.86 -6.20
CA PRO A 78 -7.11 4.52 -5.53
C PRO A 78 -7.56 3.69 -4.33
N THR A 79 -7.23 4.14 -3.13
CA THR A 79 -7.66 3.55 -1.86
C THR A 79 -8.97 4.15 -1.38
N ILE A 80 -9.83 3.31 -0.78
CA ILE A 80 -11.15 3.68 -0.28
C ILE A 80 -11.33 3.07 1.12
N PRO A 81 -11.94 3.79 2.11
CA PRO A 81 -12.37 3.14 3.34
C PRO A 81 -13.29 1.96 3.05
N CYS A 82 -13.03 0.77 3.60
CA CYS A 82 -13.84 -0.42 3.30
C CYS A 82 -15.32 -0.28 3.67
N ALA A 83 -15.68 0.68 4.53
CA ALA A 83 -17.08 1.01 4.82
C ALA A 83 -17.81 1.69 3.66
N ASP A 84 -17.08 2.26 2.70
CA ASP A 84 -17.61 2.90 1.51
C ASP A 84 -17.64 1.91 0.33
N PRO A 85 -18.45 2.15 -0.73
CA PRO A 85 -18.47 1.29 -1.90
C PRO A 85 -17.10 1.22 -2.60
N HIS A 86 -16.60 0.02 -2.81
CA HIS A 86 -15.32 -0.29 -3.49
C HIS A 86 -15.48 -1.54 -4.36
N ASP A 87 -14.45 -1.96 -5.05
CA ASP A 87 -14.48 -3.17 -5.88
C ASP A 87 -13.47 -4.24 -5.49
N SER A 88 -12.44 -3.88 -4.74
CA SER A 88 -11.35 -4.81 -4.44
C SER A 88 -10.76 -4.61 -3.04
N GLU A 89 -10.09 -5.66 -2.55
CA GLU A 89 -9.40 -5.67 -1.26
C GLU A 89 -8.08 -6.43 -1.38
N ILE A 90 -7.02 -5.93 -0.75
CA ILE A 90 -5.76 -6.67 -0.62
C ILE A 90 -5.96 -7.76 0.42
N TYR A 91 -5.91 -9.04 0.01
CA TYR A 91 -6.25 -10.15 0.89
C TYR A 91 -5.05 -10.96 1.39
N ALA A 92 -3.93 -10.89 0.69
CA ALA A 92 -2.71 -11.59 1.09
C ALA A 92 -1.47 -10.89 0.55
N GLU A 93 -0.32 -11.14 1.16
CA GLU A 93 0.98 -10.70 0.66
C GLU A 93 2.06 -11.76 0.92
N THR A 94 3.09 -11.76 0.10
CA THR A 94 4.30 -12.57 0.27
C THR A 94 5.50 -11.84 -0.33
N THR A 95 6.70 -12.37 -0.09
CA THR A 95 7.93 -11.87 -0.72
C THR A 95 8.51 -12.92 -1.64
N LEU A 96 9.07 -12.49 -2.76
CA LEU A 96 9.80 -13.35 -3.70
C LEU A 96 11.27 -13.43 -3.32
N THR A 97 11.86 -14.59 -3.52
CA THR A 97 13.31 -14.70 -3.58
C THR A 97 13.81 -14.28 -4.96
N GLU A 98 15.10 -13.92 -5.07
CA GLU A 98 15.72 -13.61 -6.37
C GLU A 98 15.48 -14.72 -7.43
N GLU A 99 15.56 -15.99 -7.03
CA GLU A 99 15.32 -17.13 -7.94
C GLU A 99 13.87 -17.16 -8.46
N GLN A 100 12.90 -16.88 -7.58
CA GLN A 100 11.47 -16.83 -7.93
C GLN A 100 11.17 -15.64 -8.84
N PHE A 101 11.67 -14.45 -8.48
CA PHE A 101 11.50 -13.26 -9.31
C PHE A 101 12.04 -13.46 -10.73
N GLN A 102 13.26 -13.99 -10.87
CA GLN A 102 13.85 -14.26 -12.19
C GLN A 102 13.09 -15.33 -12.98
N ALA A 103 12.53 -16.33 -12.30
CA ALA A 103 11.69 -17.34 -12.94
C ALA A 103 10.37 -16.74 -13.46
N ASP A 104 9.69 -15.93 -12.64
CA ASP A 104 8.44 -15.27 -12.99
C ASP A 104 8.65 -14.26 -14.13
N LEU A 105 9.75 -13.49 -14.10
CA LEU A 105 10.14 -12.57 -15.16
C LEU A 105 10.35 -13.30 -16.50
N ALA A 106 11.05 -14.45 -16.47
CA ALA A 106 11.29 -15.25 -17.66
C ALA A 106 9.99 -15.79 -18.32
N LEU A 107 8.98 -16.15 -17.51
CA LEU A 107 7.66 -16.55 -18.02
C LEU A 107 6.95 -15.36 -18.69
N THR A 108 6.99 -14.20 -18.04
CA THR A 108 6.40 -12.96 -18.58
C THR A 108 7.05 -12.54 -19.90
N GLU A 109 8.37 -12.54 -19.96
CA GLU A 109 9.13 -12.22 -21.18
C GLU A 109 8.89 -13.21 -22.33
N ALA A 110 8.70 -14.49 -21.99
CA ALA A 110 8.35 -15.51 -22.97
C ALA A 110 6.90 -15.42 -23.47
N GLY A 111 6.06 -14.62 -22.81
CA GLY A 111 4.61 -14.56 -23.06
C GLY A 111 3.92 -15.89 -22.71
N ASP A 112 4.46 -16.64 -21.76
CA ASP A 112 3.86 -17.89 -21.29
C ASP A 112 2.72 -17.55 -20.30
N THR A 113 1.50 -17.77 -20.74
CA THR A 113 0.28 -17.55 -19.95
C THR A 113 -0.34 -18.88 -19.47
N GLU A 114 0.29 -20.02 -19.77
CA GLU A 114 -0.20 -21.33 -19.35
C GLU A 114 0.46 -21.80 -18.06
N THR A 115 1.69 -21.35 -17.80
CA THR A 115 2.43 -21.67 -16.58
C THR A 115 2.20 -20.58 -15.54
N PRO A 116 1.59 -20.92 -14.37
CA PRO A 116 1.41 -19.93 -13.32
C PRO A 116 2.76 -19.44 -12.80
N THR A 117 2.87 -18.14 -12.54
CA THR A 117 4.02 -17.55 -11.85
C THR A 117 3.99 -17.94 -10.36
N THR A 118 5.08 -17.71 -9.64
CA THR A 118 5.10 -17.86 -8.18
C THR A 118 4.08 -16.95 -7.51
N ALA A 119 3.96 -15.71 -8.01
CA ALA A 119 2.98 -14.73 -7.54
C ALA A 119 1.54 -15.22 -7.76
N ASP A 120 1.22 -15.68 -8.98
CA ASP A 120 -0.10 -16.20 -9.32
C ASP A 120 -0.49 -17.40 -8.44
N GLN A 121 0.40 -18.40 -8.33
CA GLN A 121 0.14 -19.60 -7.52
C GLN A 121 -0.09 -19.24 -6.04
N PHE A 122 0.70 -18.33 -5.48
CA PHE A 122 0.52 -17.88 -4.09
C PHE A 122 -0.86 -17.24 -3.88
N CYS A 123 -1.25 -16.33 -4.77
CA CYS A 123 -2.53 -15.63 -4.67
C CYS A 123 -3.71 -16.59 -4.84
N TYR A 124 -3.62 -17.52 -5.79
CA TYR A 124 -4.62 -18.56 -5.95
C TYR A 124 -4.79 -19.43 -4.68
N ASP A 125 -3.68 -19.88 -4.09
CA ASP A 125 -3.71 -20.71 -2.87
C ASP A 125 -4.25 -19.94 -1.64
N ALA A 126 -4.03 -18.63 -1.58
CA ALA A 126 -4.52 -17.77 -0.51
C ALA A 126 -6.00 -17.36 -0.66
N PHE A 127 -6.59 -17.50 -1.86
CA PHE A 127 -7.94 -17.03 -2.15
C PHE A 127 -9.00 -17.73 -1.31
N ALA A 128 -9.08 -19.06 -1.37
CA ALA A 128 -10.11 -19.83 -0.67
C ALA A 128 -10.05 -19.68 0.87
N PRO A 129 -8.88 -19.66 1.51
CA PRO A 129 -8.76 -19.34 2.93
C PRO A 129 -9.27 -17.95 3.33
N PHE A 130 -9.20 -16.98 2.43
CA PHE A 130 -9.68 -15.62 2.69
C PHE A 130 -11.17 -15.47 2.40
N VAL A 131 -11.62 -15.85 1.19
CA VAL A 131 -13.00 -15.66 0.73
C VAL A 131 -13.98 -16.63 1.40
N GLY A 132 -13.53 -17.84 1.77
CA GLY A 132 -14.39 -18.89 2.31
C GLY A 132 -15.10 -19.73 1.25
N ALA A 133 -14.76 -19.55 -0.03
CA ALA A 133 -15.18 -20.35 -1.18
C ALA A 133 -13.98 -20.63 -2.09
N THR A 134 -14.02 -21.71 -2.87
CA THR A 134 -12.96 -21.92 -3.88
C THR A 134 -13.09 -20.90 -5.00
N TYR A 135 -11.99 -20.62 -5.70
CA TYR A 135 -12.01 -19.67 -6.81
C TYR A 135 -13.06 -20.06 -7.88
N GLU A 136 -13.14 -21.33 -8.21
CA GLU A 136 -14.05 -21.85 -9.22
C GLU A 136 -15.54 -21.76 -8.84
N ASP A 137 -15.84 -21.69 -7.53
CA ASP A 137 -17.20 -21.60 -6.99
C ASP A 137 -17.57 -20.17 -6.59
N SER A 138 -16.67 -19.21 -6.73
CA SER A 138 -16.83 -17.80 -6.38
C SER A 138 -17.24 -16.96 -7.58
N VAL A 139 -17.95 -15.86 -7.34
CA VAL A 139 -18.15 -14.79 -8.34
C VAL A 139 -17.03 -13.76 -8.31
N LEU A 140 -16.18 -13.82 -7.28
CA LEU A 140 -15.01 -12.95 -7.15
C LEU A 140 -13.88 -13.43 -8.04
N ASP A 141 -13.12 -12.49 -8.55
CA ASP A 141 -11.88 -12.74 -9.27
C ASP A 141 -10.69 -12.35 -8.39
N TYR A 142 -9.47 -12.66 -8.82
CA TYR A 142 -8.27 -12.15 -8.19
C TYR A 142 -7.26 -11.65 -9.22
N THR A 143 -6.44 -10.73 -8.78
CA THR A 143 -5.25 -10.27 -9.48
C THR A 143 -4.15 -10.01 -8.45
N TYR A 144 -2.98 -9.57 -8.90
CA TYR A 144 -1.89 -9.26 -7.99
C TYR A 144 -1.00 -8.13 -8.51
N LEU A 145 -0.38 -7.44 -7.56
CA LEU A 145 0.76 -6.56 -7.80
C LEU A 145 2.03 -7.38 -7.57
N SER A 146 2.96 -7.27 -8.48
CA SER A 146 4.25 -7.97 -8.44
C SER A 146 5.37 -6.99 -8.73
N PRO A 147 6.58 -7.18 -8.16
CA PRO A 147 7.71 -6.33 -8.47
C PRO A 147 8.02 -6.27 -9.97
N THR A 148 8.35 -5.07 -10.44
CA THR A 148 8.96 -4.86 -11.75
C THR A 148 10.48 -4.98 -11.63
N GLU A 149 11.22 -5.06 -12.75
CA GLU A 149 12.69 -5.01 -12.70
C GLU A 149 13.19 -3.71 -12.05
N GLU A 150 12.49 -2.59 -12.28
CA GLU A 150 12.86 -1.30 -11.71
C GLU A 150 12.64 -1.26 -10.20
N SER A 151 11.47 -1.68 -9.70
CA SER A 151 11.16 -1.71 -8.27
C SER A 151 12.01 -2.76 -7.52
N TRP A 152 12.23 -3.93 -8.14
CA TRP A 152 13.14 -4.96 -7.61
C TRP A 152 14.55 -4.43 -7.35
N ALA A 153 15.11 -3.68 -8.32
CA ALA A 153 16.43 -3.06 -8.17
C ALA A 153 16.49 -2.03 -7.03
N GLN A 154 15.33 -1.54 -6.57
CA GLN A 154 15.18 -0.63 -5.44
C GLN A 154 14.84 -1.34 -4.13
N GLY A 155 14.71 -2.67 -4.15
CA GLY A 155 14.49 -3.50 -2.98
C GLY A 155 13.03 -3.89 -2.72
N ASP A 156 12.16 -3.71 -3.72
CA ASP A 156 10.79 -4.23 -3.69
C ASP A 156 10.81 -5.72 -4.02
N ASP A 157 10.40 -6.54 -3.08
CA ASP A 157 10.28 -8.00 -3.23
C ASP A 157 8.86 -8.50 -2.91
N VAL A 158 7.90 -7.57 -2.73
CA VAL A 158 6.56 -7.87 -2.23
C VAL A 158 5.58 -8.17 -3.36
N VAL A 159 4.85 -9.27 -3.24
CA VAL A 159 3.64 -9.57 -4.02
C VAL A 159 2.43 -9.28 -3.15
N GLN A 160 1.48 -8.52 -3.66
CA GLN A 160 0.20 -8.26 -3.01
C GLN A 160 -0.95 -8.81 -3.84
N CYS A 161 -1.80 -9.63 -3.22
CA CYS A 161 -2.94 -10.26 -3.86
C CYS A 161 -4.20 -9.43 -3.63
N LEU A 162 -4.91 -9.12 -4.72
CA LEU A 162 -6.17 -8.38 -4.70
C LEU A 162 -7.32 -9.33 -5.06
N VAL A 163 -8.34 -9.41 -4.21
CA VAL A 163 -9.64 -9.98 -4.57
C VAL A 163 -10.50 -8.89 -5.17
N VAL A 164 -11.22 -9.19 -6.24
CA VAL A 164 -11.96 -8.22 -7.04
C VAL A 164 -13.40 -8.70 -7.23
N HIS A 165 -14.37 -7.82 -6.95
CA HIS A 165 -15.75 -8.05 -7.33
C HIS A 165 -16.00 -7.44 -8.72
N PRO A 166 -16.30 -8.22 -9.77
CA PRO A 166 -16.32 -7.74 -11.16
C PRO A 166 -17.37 -6.66 -11.43
N ASP A 167 -18.44 -6.61 -10.65
CA ASP A 167 -19.48 -5.58 -10.74
C ASP A 167 -19.22 -4.38 -9.79
N GLY A 168 -18.22 -4.45 -8.92
CA GLY A 168 -17.91 -3.43 -7.92
C GLY A 168 -19.02 -3.19 -6.90
N GLY A 169 -18.92 -2.06 -6.18
CA GLY A 169 -19.98 -1.57 -5.29
C GLY A 169 -20.19 -2.37 -4.01
N VAL A 170 -19.22 -3.18 -3.60
CA VAL A 170 -19.25 -3.89 -2.32
C VAL A 170 -18.91 -2.94 -1.17
N THR A 171 -19.34 -3.26 0.04
CA THR A 171 -19.01 -2.52 1.27
C THR A 171 -18.62 -3.49 2.38
N GLY A 172 -17.65 -3.11 3.20
CA GLY A 172 -17.06 -4.00 4.18
C GLY A 172 -16.02 -4.93 3.56
N THR A 173 -15.41 -5.77 4.35
CA THR A 173 -14.41 -6.72 3.87
C THR A 173 -15.04 -7.85 3.04
N LEU A 174 -14.30 -8.32 2.05
CA LEU A 174 -14.63 -9.52 1.26
C LEU A 174 -14.18 -10.83 1.97
N LYS A 175 -13.56 -10.70 3.13
CA LYS A 175 -13.18 -11.86 3.94
C LYS A 175 -14.43 -12.63 4.39
N ASP A 176 -14.38 -13.95 4.23
CA ASP A 176 -15.49 -14.87 4.56
C ASP A 176 -16.81 -14.53 3.83
N ALA A 177 -16.73 -13.82 2.70
CA ALA A 177 -17.91 -13.45 1.91
C ALA A 177 -18.62 -14.66 1.32
N ALA A 178 -17.88 -15.72 0.97
CA ALA A 178 -18.37 -17.00 0.46
C ALA A 178 -19.36 -16.87 -0.74
N ILE A 179 -19.07 -15.94 -1.66
CA ILE A 179 -19.88 -15.60 -2.84
C ILE A 179 -19.18 -15.90 -4.16
#